data_3c464d350adbc788261e9b84c669f77e
#
_entry.id   3c464d350adbc788261e9b84c669f77e
#
_cell.length_a   1.000
_cell.length_b   1.000
_cell.length_c   1.000
_cell.angle_alpha   90.00
_cell.angle_beta   90.00
_cell.angle_gamma   90.00
#
_symmetry.space_group_name_H-M   'P 1'
#
loop_
_entity.id
_entity.type
_entity.pdbx_description
1 polymer ?
#
loop_
_entity_poly.entity_id
_entity_poly.type
_entity_poly.pdbx_seq_one_letter_code
_entity_poly.pdbx_strand_id
1 'polypeptide(L)'
;SILVRIRMNKGIATIDDSYASLIKRLYQNGIPFIVTSFGSPYLPTYDYIDTYLAAYGYGSVLVEAAANALLTDVPITGRLPVELNKELKRGDQILVHPDSTFLKKADISYSLSIIDSAVEAKIFPGAQVYISQHGKTILSKGFGYHTYYKAKEVSTETIFDLASITKVLSATPIVMKLVNDKELNLDQPISEFFPGFYKSGKDTITIRHLLIHESGLSAYHRYFLENKYKSRGDVLENIIKRRLTYQPGSEYKYSDLGMILLGTILERIGGNNLHALGSEWFYSPLEMKNTF
;
A
#
# COMPACT_ATOMS: atom_id res chain seq x y z
N SER A 1 -21.52 13.76 -0.86
CA SER A 1 -20.23 13.08 -0.80
C SER A 1 -20.39 11.62 -1.21
N ILE A 2 -19.47 11.14 -2.04
CA ILE A 2 -19.43 9.75 -2.46
C ILE A 2 -18.31 9.06 -1.69
N LEU A 3 -18.64 8.03 -0.91
CA LEU A 3 -17.67 7.23 -0.18
C LEU A 3 -17.19 6.08 -1.06
N VAL A 4 -15.94 6.16 -1.55
CA VAL A 4 -15.31 5.05 -2.28
C VAL A 4 -14.48 4.23 -1.30
N ARG A 5 -14.98 3.05 -0.93
CA ARG A 5 -14.29 2.13 -0.05
C ARG A 5 -13.54 1.08 -0.86
N ILE A 6 -12.22 1.15 -0.89
CA ILE A 6 -11.41 0.05 -1.41
C ILE A 6 -11.43 -1.09 -0.41
N ARG A 7 -11.85 -2.26 -0.89
CA ARG A 7 -11.61 -3.53 -0.20
C ARG A 7 -10.55 -4.28 -1.00
N MET A 8 -9.28 -4.17 -0.61
CA MET A 8 -8.16 -4.83 -1.28
C MET A 8 -8.36 -6.34 -1.43
N ASN A 9 -9.03 -6.97 -0.47
CA ASN A 9 -9.37 -8.40 -0.52
C ASN A 9 -10.50 -8.76 -1.50
N LYS A 10 -11.18 -7.77 -2.10
CA LYS A 10 -12.24 -7.97 -3.11
C LYS A 10 -11.86 -7.47 -4.50
N GLY A 11 -10.64 -6.98 -4.69
CA GLY A 11 -10.14 -6.54 -6.00
C GLY A 11 -10.76 -5.25 -6.53
N ILE A 12 -11.50 -4.48 -5.72
CA ILE A 12 -12.15 -3.24 -6.15
C ILE A 12 -11.21 -2.07 -5.90
N ALA A 13 -10.63 -1.53 -6.95
CA ALA A 13 -9.71 -0.38 -6.90
C ALA A 13 -10.35 0.93 -7.38
N THR A 14 -11.60 0.90 -7.82
CA THR A 14 -12.32 2.06 -8.39
C THR A 14 -13.76 2.11 -7.93
N ILE A 15 -14.49 3.12 -8.36
CA ILE A 15 -15.93 3.27 -8.09
C ILE A 15 -16.74 2.37 -9.01
N ASP A 16 -17.93 2.00 -8.52
CA ASP A 16 -18.95 1.31 -9.31
C ASP A 16 -19.46 2.21 -10.45
N ASP A 17 -19.86 1.60 -11.58
CA ASP A 17 -20.35 2.31 -12.78
C ASP A 17 -21.56 3.20 -12.49
N SER A 18 -22.36 2.86 -11.49
CA SER A 18 -23.51 3.68 -11.06
C SER A 18 -23.05 5.03 -10.48
N TYR A 19 -21.97 5.04 -9.70
CA TYR A 19 -21.39 6.28 -9.17
C TYR A 19 -20.67 7.09 -10.25
N ALA A 20 -19.95 6.42 -11.16
CA ALA A 20 -19.35 7.09 -12.32
C ALA A 20 -20.42 7.78 -13.19
N SER A 21 -21.52 7.11 -13.42
CA SER A 21 -22.68 7.66 -14.16
C SER A 21 -23.35 8.82 -13.41
N LEU A 22 -23.45 8.75 -12.08
CA LEU A 22 -23.97 9.84 -11.26
C LEU A 22 -23.08 11.08 -11.34
N ILE A 23 -21.78 10.95 -11.20
CA ILE A 23 -20.81 12.04 -11.32
C ILE A 23 -20.96 12.74 -12.67
N LYS A 24 -20.99 11.96 -13.77
CA LYS A 24 -21.17 12.50 -15.11
C LYS A 24 -22.49 13.26 -15.27
N ARG A 25 -23.58 12.73 -14.72
CA ARG A 25 -24.89 13.38 -14.77
C ARG A 25 -24.93 14.68 -13.97
N LEU A 26 -24.32 14.74 -12.79
CA LEU A 26 -24.22 15.96 -11.99
C LEU A 26 -23.47 17.05 -12.76
N TYR A 27 -22.31 16.71 -13.33
CA TYR A 27 -21.51 17.60 -14.16
C TYR A 27 -22.29 18.13 -15.37
N GLN A 28 -22.92 17.25 -16.14
CA GLN A 28 -23.68 17.60 -17.34
C GLN A 28 -24.90 18.50 -17.07
N ASN A 29 -25.45 18.45 -15.86
CA ASN A 29 -26.55 19.30 -15.43
C ASN A 29 -26.09 20.56 -14.70
N GLY A 30 -24.79 20.85 -14.65
CA GLY A 30 -24.25 22.06 -13.99
C GLY A 30 -24.49 22.09 -12.49
N ILE A 31 -24.70 20.94 -11.83
CA ILE A 31 -24.94 20.86 -10.40
C ILE A 31 -23.59 20.89 -9.68
N PRO A 32 -23.29 21.89 -8.82
CA PRO A 32 -22.04 21.94 -8.06
C PRO A 32 -21.91 20.73 -7.13
N PHE A 33 -20.77 20.08 -7.13
CA PHE A 33 -20.47 18.94 -6.25
C PHE A 33 -18.99 18.80 -5.97
N ILE A 34 -18.66 18.11 -4.89
CA ILE A 34 -17.29 17.76 -4.51
C ILE A 34 -17.23 16.24 -4.41
N VAL A 35 -16.22 15.66 -5.00
CA VAL A 35 -15.93 14.23 -4.84
C VAL A 35 -14.84 14.05 -3.79
N THR A 36 -15.16 13.34 -2.71
CA THR A 36 -14.16 12.94 -1.71
C THR A 36 -13.93 11.44 -1.82
N SER A 37 -12.72 11.04 -2.16
CA SER A 37 -12.32 9.64 -2.22
C SER A 37 -11.63 9.21 -0.94
N PHE A 38 -12.19 8.19 -0.29
CA PHE A 38 -11.58 7.52 0.86
C PHE A 38 -10.95 6.20 0.41
N GLY A 39 -9.63 6.14 0.41
CA GLY A 39 -8.87 4.95 0.02
C GLY A 39 -8.13 5.13 -1.30
N SER A 40 -8.65 4.64 -2.43
CA SER A 40 -8.01 4.86 -3.73
C SER A 40 -8.23 6.26 -4.26
N PRO A 41 -7.18 6.94 -4.72
CA PRO A 41 -7.33 8.19 -5.42
C PRO A 41 -7.78 8.01 -6.88
N TYR A 42 -7.72 6.79 -7.42
CA TYR A 42 -8.00 6.53 -8.84
C TYR A 42 -9.49 6.43 -9.11
N LEU A 43 -9.99 7.33 -9.95
CA LEU A 43 -11.37 7.37 -10.43
C LEU A 43 -11.38 7.36 -11.96
N PRO A 44 -12.34 6.66 -12.61
CA PRO A 44 -12.42 6.61 -14.08
C PRO A 44 -13.02 7.87 -14.71
N THR A 45 -13.43 8.86 -13.92
CA THR A 45 -14.28 9.98 -14.35
C THR A 45 -13.73 11.36 -13.95
N TYR A 46 -12.40 11.53 -13.89
CA TYR A 46 -11.79 12.82 -13.51
C TYR A 46 -12.24 14.00 -14.38
N ASP A 47 -12.46 13.80 -15.67
CA ASP A 47 -12.86 14.84 -16.61
C ASP A 47 -14.22 15.48 -16.29
N TYR A 48 -14.97 14.89 -15.37
CA TYR A 48 -16.27 15.35 -14.90
C TYR A 48 -16.26 15.83 -13.46
N ILE A 49 -15.09 16.09 -12.88
CA ILE A 49 -14.94 16.46 -11.45
C ILE A 49 -14.19 17.79 -11.35
N ASP A 50 -14.92 18.86 -10.97
CA ASP A 50 -14.31 20.19 -10.77
C ASP A 50 -13.53 20.29 -9.46
N THR A 51 -14.00 19.61 -8.42
CA THR A 51 -13.37 19.64 -7.09
C THR A 51 -13.22 18.22 -6.56
N TYR A 52 -11.97 17.83 -6.28
CA TYR A 52 -11.61 16.50 -5.82
C TYR A 52 -10.75 16.53 -4.57
N LEU A 53 -11.17 15.80 -3.52
CA LEU A 53 -10.42 15.60 -2.29
C LEU A 53 -10.03 14.12 -2.13
N ALA A 54 -8.73 13.82 -2.15
CA ALA A 54 -8.21 12.47 -1.95
C ALA A 54 -7.76 12.29 -0.49
N ALA A 55 -8.46 11.45 0.27
CA ALA A 55 -8.18 11.22 1.69
C ALA A 55 -7.34 9.96 1.97
N TYR A 56 -6.97 9.17 0.96
CA TYR A 56 -6.08 8.00 0.99
C TYR A 56 -6.38 6.91 2.03
N GLY A 57 -7.50 6.98 2.72
CA GLY A 57 -7.92 6.00 3.72
C GLY A 57 -9.37 6.22 4.16
N TYR A 58 -9.89 5.31 4.98
CA TYR A 58 -11.31 5.31 5.40
C TYR A 58 -11.50 5.16 6.92
N GLY A 59 -10.44 5.30 7.71
CA GLY A 59 -10.55 5.37 9.17
C GLY A 59 -11.28 6.64 9.63
N SER A 60 -11.88 6.63 10.82
CA SER A 60 -12.62 7.75 11.38
C SER A 60 -11.84 9.07 11.37
N VAL A 61 -10.55 9.00 11.67
CA VAL A 61 -9.63 10.16 11.65
C VAL A 61 -9.55 10.80 10.26
N LEU A 62 -9.47 9.98 9.20
CA LEU A 62 -9.40 10.51 7.83
C LEU A 62 -10.74 11.04 7.34
N VAL A 63 -11.85 10.45 7.79
CA VAL A 63 -13.19 10.97 7.52
C VAL A 63 -13.39 12.33 8.20
N GLU A 64 -12.96 12.46 9.46
CA GLU A 64 -13.00 13.71 10.20
C GLU A 64 -12.09 14.78 9.58
N ALA A 65 -10.85 14.42 9.21
CA ALA A 65 -9.93 15.32 8.54
C ALA A 65 -10.49 15.81 7.18
N ALA A 66 -11.12 14.94 6.40
CA ALA A 66 -11.77 15.31 5.16
C ALA A 66 -12.98 16.21 5.38
N ALA A 67 -13.79 15.95 6.41
CA ALA A 67 -14.90 16.81 6.80
C ALA A 67 -14.41 18.20 7.22
N ASN A 68 -13.38 18.27 8.03
CA ASN A 68 -12.76 19.53 8.44
C ASN A 68 -12.20 20.31 7.25
N ALA A 69 -11.52 19.64 6.32
CA ALA A 69 -11.01 20.25 5.08
C ALA A 69 -12.11 20.83 4.19
N LEU A 70 -13.33 20.30 4.26
CA LEU A 70 -14.49 20.77 3.47
C LEU A 70 -15.34 21.84 4.18
N LEU A 71 -15.37 21.82 5.50
CA LEU A 71 -16.33 22.59 6.29
C LEU A 71 -15.68 23.69 7.16
N THR A 72 -14.36 23.71 7.26
CA THR A 72 -13.63 24.67 8.09
C THR A 72 -12.47 25.31 7.33
N ASP A 73 -11.84 26.33 7.92
CA ASP A 73 -10.67 27.03 7.37
C ASP A 73 -9.35 26.29 7.66
N VAL A 74 -9.38 24.97 7.83
CA VAL A 74 -8.15 24.17 8.03
C VAL A 74 -7.35 24.13 6.73
N PRO A 75 -6.05 24.50 6.77
CA PRO A 75 -5.20 24.47 5.58
C PRO A 75 -5.07 23.05 5.00
N ILE A 76 -5.28 22.92 3.70
CA ILE A 76 -4.99 21.70 2.97
C ILE A 76 -3.55 21.80 2.45
N THR A 77 -2.63 21.07 3.06
CA THR A 77 -1.19 21.10 2.72
C THR A 77 -0.71 19.84 2.01
N GLY A 78 -1.61 18.87 1.79
CA GLY A 78 -1.29 17.62 1.12
C GLY A 78 -0.90 17.81 -0.35
N ARG A 79 0.03 16.99 -0.83
CA ARG A 79 0.41 16.91 -2.25
C ARG A 79 0.02 15.55 -2.79
N LEU A 80 -0.31 15.49 -4.07
CA LEU A 80 -0.57 14.22 -4.75
C LEU A 80 0.70 13.35 -4.72
N PRO A 81 0.68 12.17 -4.08
CA PRO A 81 1.84 11.28 -4.04
C PRO A 81 2.03 10.51 -5.35
N VAL A 82 1.01 10.48 -6.21
CA VAL A 82 0.96 9.74 -7.47
C VAL A 82 0.39 10.62 -8.58
N GLU A 83 0.68 10.27 -9.82
CA GLU A 83 0.00 10.85 -10.99
C GLU A 83 -1.36 10.18 -11.15
N LEU A 84 -2.43 10.97 -11.25
CA LEU A 84 -3.80 10.49 -11.41
C LEU A 84 -4.24 10.51 -12.89
N ASN A 85 -3.83 11.53 -13.62
CA ASN A 85 -4.06 11.70 -15.06
C ASN A 85 -3.06 12.70 -15.64
N LYS A 86 -3.24 13.10 -16.90
CA LYS A 86 -2.32 14.04 -17.60
C LYS A 86 -2.27 15.45 -16.98
N GLU A 87 -3.32 15.85 -16.25
CA GLU A 87 -3.47 17.17 -15.64
C GLU A 87 -3.11 17.15 -14.14
N LEU A 88 -3.43 16.06 -13.44
CA LEU A 88 -3.18 15.90 -12.00
C LEU A 88 -1.91 15.06 -11.77
N LYS A 89 -0.77 15.74 -11.64
CA LYS A 89 0.55 15.12 -11.56
C LYS A 89 1.01 14.92 -10.12
N ARG A 90 1.97 14.02 -9.96
CA ARG A 90 2.66 13.85 -8.67
C ARG A 90 3.27 15.17 -8.21
N GLY A 91 3.00 15.56 -6.98
CA GLY A 91 3.46 16.80 -6.37
C GLY A 91 2.47 17.97 -6.48
N ASP A 92 1.43 17.85 -7.30
CA ASP A 92 0.38 18.87 -7.38
C ASP A 92 -0.35 19.01 -6.04
N GLN A 93 -0.70 20.22 -5.72
CA GLN A 93 -1.50 20.58 -4.55
C GLN A 93 -2.35 21.81 -4.85
N ILE A 94 -3.48 21.90 -4.18
CA ILE A 94 -4.23 23.14 -4.07
C ILE A 94 -3.82 23.79 -2.74
N LEU A 95 -3.28 25.00 -2.82
CA LEU A 95 -3.03 25.84 -1.63
C LEU A 95 -4.30 26.57 -1.27
N VAL A 96 -5.00 26.09 -0.26
CA VAL A 96 -6.23 26.76 0.22
C VAL A 96 -5.91 27.96 1.10
N HIS A 97 -4.71 28.02 1.69
CA HIS A 97 -4.21 29.19 2.42
C HIS A 97 -2.72 29.45 2.20
N PRO A 98 -2.32 30.71 1.95
CA PRO A 98 -0.91 31.07 1.71
C PRO A 98 -0.03 31.01 2.97
N ASP A 99 -0.59 30.96 4.15
CA ASP A 99 0.18 30.83 5.38
C ASP A 99 0.54 29.39 5.66
N SER A 100 1.54 28.90 4.93
CA SER A 100 2.23 27.63 5.19
C SER A 100 2.98 27.69 6.50
N THR A 101 2.27 27.75 7.60
CA THR A 101 2.88 27.45 8.89
C THR A 101 3.12 25.96 8.95
N PHE A 102 4.41 25.59 9.02
CA PHE A 102 4.84 24.23 9.38
C PHE A 102 3.98 23.68 10.51
N LEU A 103 3.69 22.38 10.49
CA LEU A 103 3.06 21.71 11.62
C LEU A 103 3.79 22.13 12.90
N LYS A 104 3.19 23.02 13.67
CA LYS A 104 3.71 23.38 14.99
C LYS A 104 3.58 22.15 15.86
N LYS A 105 4.50 21.97 16.81
CA LYS A 105 4.45 20.85 17.77
C LYS A 105 3.09 20.73 18.49
N ALA A 106 2.34 21.82 18.56
CA ALA A 106 0.98 21.86 19.08
C ALA A 106 -0.05 21.17 18.16
N ASP A 107 0.17 21.19 16.84
CA ASP A 107 -0.82 20.72 15.87
C ASP A 107 -0.87 19.18 15.80
N ILE A 108 0.16 18.49 16.28
CA ILE A 108 0.20 17.02 16.35
C ILE A 108 -0.30 16.46 17.68
N SER A 109 -0.50 17.31 18.70
CA SER A 109 -0.91 16.86 20.04
C SER A 109 -2.26 16.14 20.02
N TYR A 110 -3.22 16.66 19.26
CA TYR A 110 -4.52 16.02 19.07
C TYR A 110 -4.37 14.65 18.40
N SER A 111 -3.58 14.54 17.35
CA SER A 111 -3.34 13.26 16.67
C SER A 111 -2.67 12.24 17.59
N LEU A 112 -1.77 12.68 18.47
CA LEU A 112 -1.11 11.82 19.45
C LEU A 112 -2.08 11.38 20.55
N SER A 113 -3.00 12.24 20.98
CA SER A 113 -4.02 11.89 21.99
C SER A 113 -4.96 10.78 21.50
N ILE A 114 -5.20 10.67 20.19
CA ILE A 114 -5.97 9.58 19.59
C ILE A 114 -5.25 8.25 19.80
N ILE A 115 -3.92 8.21 19.66
CA ILE A 115 -3.11 7.01 19.87
C ILE A 115 -3.14 6.60 21.34
N ASP A 116 -2.95 7.55 22.26
CA ASP A 116 -3.06 7.30 23.69
C ASP A 116 -4.43 6.74 24.05
N SER A 117 -5.51 7.36 23.56
CA SER A 117 -6.90 6.89 23.78
C SER A 117 -7.13 5.48 23.20
N ALA A 118 -6.56 5.16 22.05
CA ALA A 118 -6.67 3.83 21.45
C ALA A 118 -5.94 2.75 22.27
N VAL A 119 -4.78 3.08 22.84
CA VAL A 119 -4.05 2.21 23.77
C VAL A 119 -4.86 1.99 25.06
N GLU A 120 -5.41 3.06 25.63
CA GLU A 120 -6.26 2.99 26.83
C GLU A 120 -7.52 2.14 26.58
N ALA A 121 -8.16 2.34 25.43
CA ALA A 121 -9.33 1.55 25.00
C ALA A 121 -8.97 0.12 24.59
N LYS A 122 -7.70 -0.29 24.68
CA LYS A 122 -7.20 -1.63 24.31
C LYS A 122 -7.52 -2.02 22.86
N ILE A 123 -7.54 -1.06 21.94
CA ILE A 123 -7.66 -1.35 20.48
C ILE A 123 -6.40 -2.02 19.99
N PHE A 124 -5.24 -1.58 20.48
CA PHE A 124 -3.94 -2.25 20.36
C PHE A 124 -3.10 -2.01 21.62
N PRO A 125 -2.13 -2.86 21.93
CA PRO A 125 -1.37 -2.74 23.18
C PRO A 125 -0.36 -1.60 23.15
N GLY A 126 0.18 -1.25 21.99
CA GLY A 126 1.15 -0.17 21.82
C GLY A 126 1.42 0.13 20.36
N ALA A 127 2.10 1.25 20.14
CA ALA A 127 2.46 1.77 18.82
C ALA A 127 3.78 2.53 18.87
N GLN A 128 4.42 2.66 17.71
CA GLN A 128 5.56 3.56 17.50
C GLN A 128 5.20 4.56 16.41
N VAL A 129 5.50 5.83 16.64
CA VAL A 129 5.23 6.90 15.67
C VAL A 129 6.52 7.63 15.34
N TYR A 130 6.77 7.75 14.05
CA TYR A 130 7.83 8.58 13.51
C TYR A 130 7.23 9.58 12.51
N ILE A 131 7.50 10.86 12.72
CA ILE A 131 7.06 11.94 11.83
C ILE A 131 8.29 12.75 11.43
N SER A 132 8.47 12.90 10.14
CA SER A 132 9.49 13.80 9.58
C SER A 132 8.89 14.74 8.56
N GLN A 133 9.49 15.92 8.43
CA GLN A 133 9.12 16.93 7.43
C GLN A 133 10.40 17.55 6.86
N HIS A 134 10.52 17.57 5.53
CA HIS A 134 11.70 18.10 4.84
C HIS A 134 13.03 17.50 5.36
N GLY A 135 13.06 16.20 5.62
CA GLY A 135 14.24 15.49 6.13
C GLY A 135 14.55 15.71 7.61
N LYS A 136 13.74 16.50 8.32
CA LYS A 136 13.91 16.74 9.77
C LYS A 136 12.90 15.94 10.57
N THR A 137 13.34 15.23 11.61
CA THR A 137 12.48 14.53 12.54
C THR A 137 11.70 15.55 13.38
N ILE A 138 10.35 15.49 13.32
CA ILE A 138 9.46 16.25 14.16
C ILE A 138 9.12 15.48 15.42
N LEU A 139 8.87 14.17 15.26
CA LEU A 139 8.51 13.26 16.34
C LEU A 139 9.11 11.87 16.09
N SER A 140 9.61 11.27 17.18
CA SER A 140 9.90 9.84 17.27
C SER A 140 9.50 9.41 18.68
N LYS A 141 8.44 8.59 18.82
CA LYS A 141 7.86 8.25 20.13
C LYS A 141 7.22 6.87 20.11
N GLY A 142 7.42 6.12 21.21
CA GLY A 142 6.66 4.92 21.55
C GLY A 142 5.43 5.25 22.41
N PHE A 143 4.37 4.45 22.27
CA PHE A 143 3.11 4.54 23.00
C PHE A 143 2.72 3.16 23.52
N GLY A 144 2.23 3.10 24.76
CA GLY A 144 1.73 1.88 25.37
C GLY A 144 2.79 0.81 25.57
N TYR A 145 2.42 -0.44 25.37
CA TYR A 145 3.23 -1.61 25.79
C TYR A 145 3.31 -2.64 24.65
N HIS A 146 4.30 -3.57 24.75
CA HIS A 146 4.43 -4.67 23.79
C HIS A 146 3.21 -5.60 23.77
N THR A 147 2.55 -5.74 24.92
CA THR A 147 1.37 -6.59 25.08
C THR A 147 0.38 -5.93 26.06
N TYR A 148 -0.86 -6.43 26.09
CA TYR A 148 -1.88 -5.99 27.06
C TYR A 148 -1.53 -6.28 28.51
N TYR A 149 -0.54 -7.17 28.77
CA TYR A 149 -0.04 -7.45 30.14
C TYR A 149 0.90 -6.36 30.69
N LYS A 150 1.22 -5.36 29.87
CA LYS A 150 2.01 -4.17 30.23
C LYS A 150 3.40 -4.48 30.81
N ALA A 151 4.01 -5.61 30.42
CA ALA A 151 5.31 -6.03 30.94
C ALA A 151 6.48 -5.20 30.44
N LYS A 152 6.37 -4.63 29.23
CA LYS A 152 7.43 -3.81 28.61
C LYS A 152 6.81 -2.70 27.80
N GLU A 153 7.26 -1.47 28.01
CA GLU A 153 6.82 -0.29 27.25
C GLU A 153 7.39 -0.31 25.82
N VAL A 154 6.62 0.24 24.89
CA VAL A 154 7.08 0.51 23.53
C VAL A 154 7.99 1.74 23.56
N SER A 155 9.18 1.60 23.01
CA SER A 155 10.16 2.66 22.81
C SER A 155 10.42 2.90 21.33
N THR A 156 11.26 3.89 21.01
CA THR A 156 11.73 4.16 19.65
C THR A 156 12.63 3.04 19.09
N GLU A 157 13.10 2.14 19.96
CA GLU A 157 13.94 0.98 19.61
C GLU A 157 13.12 -0.32 19.50
N THR A 158 11.81 -0.25 19.71
CA THR A 158 10.96 -1.43 19.63
C THR A 158 10.84 -1.91 18.18
N ILE A 159 11.11 -3.19 17.97
CA ILE A 159 11.00 -3.84 16.66
C ILE A 159 9.59 -4.35 16.48
N PHE A 160 8.99 -4.05 15.32
CA PHE A 160 7.66 -4.48 14.92
C PHE A 160 7.73 -5.42 13.71
N ASP A 161 6.84 -6.41 13.67
CA ASP A 161 6.58 -7.15 12.44
C ASP A 161 5.97 -6.22 11.40
N LEU A 162 6.67 -6.07 10.28
CA LEU A 162 6.26 -5.18 9.19
C LEU A 162 5.14 -5.78 8.33
N ALA A 163 4.85 -7.07 8.49
CA ALA A 163 3.84 -7.76 7.71
C ALA A 163 3.94 -7.42 6.20
N SER A 164 2.88 -6.95 5.59
CA SER A 164 2.87 -6.62 4.15
C SER A 164 3.75 -5.42 3.75
N ILE A 165 4.22 -4.60 4.69
CA ILE A 165 5.21 -3.56 4.40
C ILE A 165 6.52 -4.19 3.89
N THR A 166 6.81 -5.44 4.23
CA THR A 166 7.91 -6.23 3.65
C THR A 166 7.90 -6.23 2.13
N LYS A 167 6.73 -6.23 1.48
CA LYS A 167 6.62 -6.18 0.01
C LYS A 167 7.24 -4.91 -0.57
N VAL A 168 7.09 -3.78 0.12
CA VAL A 168 7.60 -2.48 -0.35
C VAL A 168 8.98 -2.14 0.21
N LEU A 169 9.39 -2.72 1.34
CA LEU A 169 10.72 -2.48 1.91
C LEU A 169 11.76 -3.52 1.48
N SER A 170 11.36 -4.71 1.05
CA SER A 170 12.27 -5.77 0.63
C SER A 170 12.07 -6.10 -0.87
N ALA A 171 10.94 -6.69 -1.25
CA ALA A 171 10.77 -7.20 -2.61
C ALA A 171 10.84 -6.08 -3.67
N THR A 172 10.15 -4.96 -3.47
CA THR A 172 10.11 -3.87 -4.46
C THR A 172 11.49 -3.23 -4.69
N PRO A 173 12.28 -2.86 -3.67
CA PRO A 173 13.63 -2.32 -3.89
C PRO A 173 14.56 -3.31 -4.61
N ILE A 174 14.46 -4.61 -4.28
CA ILE A 174 15.25 -5.64 -4.98
C ILE A 174 14.86 -5.69 -6.47
N VAL A 175 13.54 -5.65 -6.80
CA VAL A 175 13.11 -5.53 -8.20
C VAL A 175 13.67 -4.29 -8.86
N MET A 176 13.58 -3.13 -8.20
CA MET A 176 14.10 -1.87 -8.75
C MET A 176 15.58 -1.97 -9.08
N LYS A 177 16.38 -2.56 -8.19
CA LYS A 177 17.81 -2.78 -8.43
C LYS A 177 18.05 -3.71 -9.62
N LEU A 178 17.41 -4.88 -9.65
CA LEU A 178 17.59 -5.85 -10.73
C LEU A 178 17.14 -5.29 -12.10
N VAL A 179 16.10 -4.48 -12.12
CA VAL A 179 15.66 -3.80 -13.36
C VAL A 179 16.67 -2.73 -13.77
N ASN A 180 17.19 -1.93 -12.83
CA ASN A 180 18.22 -0.94 -13.10
C ASN A 180 19.50 -1.59 -13.67
N ASP A 181 19.90 -2.71 -13.11
CA ASP A 181 21.09 -3.47 -13.51
C ASP A 181 20.84 -4.33 -14.77
N LYS A 182 19.63 -4.29 -15.34
CA LYS A 182 19.19 -5.04 -16.53
C LYS A 182 19.21 -6.56 -16.36
N GLU A 183 19.13 -7.04 -15.14
CA GLU A 183 19.06 -8.45 -14.78
C GLU A 183 17.62 -8.98 -14.71
N LEU A 184 16.62 -8.09 -14.67
CA LEU A 184 15.20 -8.40 -14.65
C LEU A 184 14.43 -7.44 -15.57
N ASN A 185 13.50 -8.00 -16.37
CA ASN A 185 12.55 -7.22 -17.14
C ASN A 185 11.14 -7.36 -16.54
N LEU A 186 10.43 -6.26 -16.35
CA LEU A 186 9.07 -6.27 -15.79
C LEU A 186 8.07 -7.03 -16.67
N ASP A 187 8.27 -7.06 -17.97
CA ASP A 187 7.40 -7.73 -18.93
C ASP A 187 7.84 -9.17 -19.23
N GLN A 188 8.89 -9.65 -18.55
CA GLN A 188 9.36 -11.03 -18.63
C GLN A 188 8.32 -12.01 -18.06
N PRO A 189 7.95 -13.07 -18.79
CA PRO A 189 7.03 -14.09 -18.31
C PRO A 189 7.60 -14.87 -17.13
N ILE A 190 6.79 -15.08 -16.09
CA ILE A 190 7.23 -15.87 -14.93
C ILE A 190 7.38 -17.37 -15.24
N SER A 191 6.86 -17.84 -16.35
CA SER A 191 7.05 -19.20 -16.85
C SER A 191 8.51 -19.53 -17.17
N GLU A 192 9.36 -18.54 -17.42
CA GLU A 192 10.81 -18.72 -17.55
C GLU A 192 11.46 -19.19 -16.24
N PHE A 193 10.92 -18.77 -15.11
CA PHE A 193 11.37 -19.17 -13.77
C PHE A 193 10.64 -20.41 -13.24
N PHE A 194 9.42 -20.64 -13.72
CA PHE A 194 8.55 -21.74 -13.29
C PHE A 194 7.95 -22.45 -14.51
N PRO A 195 8.65 -23.43 -15.09
CA PRO A 195 8.18 -24.12 -16.31
C PRO A 195 6.79 -24.75 -16.21
N GLY A 196 6.31 -25.02 -14.98
CA GLY A 196 4.95 -25.52 -14.75
C GLY A 196 3.84 -24.56 -15.19
N PHE A 197 4.13 -23.25 -15.33
CA PHE A 197 3.18 -22.27 -15.82
C PHE A 197 2.91 -22.37 -17.33
N TYR A 198 3.87 -22.82 -18.14
CA TYR A 198 3.64 -23.09 -19.57
C TYR A 198 2.53 -24.11 -19.80
N LYS A 199 2.51 -25.20 -19.00
CA LYS A 199 1.56 -26.29 -19.16
C LYS A 199 0.13 -25.95 -18.72
N SER A 200 -0.05 -24.85 -18.02
CA SER A 200 -1.33 -24.50 -17.39
C SER A 200 -2.02 -23.27 -18.02
N GLY A 201 -1.51 -22.77 -19.17
CA GLY A 201 -2.05 -21.58 -19.85
C GLY A 201 -1.87 -20.28 -19.05
N LYS A 202 -0.79 -20.23 -18.23
CA LYS A 202 -0.44 -19.05 -17.40
C LYS A 202 0.87 -18.40 -17.85
N ASP A 203 1.29 -18.71 -19.05
CA ASP A 203 2.51 -18.21 -19.69
C ASP A 203 2.48 -16.69 -19.95
N THR A 204 1.29 -16.10 -19.93
CA THR A 204 1.11 -14.63 -20.06
C THR A 204 1.34 -13.86 -18.77
N ILE A 205 1.50 -14.52 -17.60
CA ILE A 205 1.77 -13.82 -16.35
C ILE A 205 3.22 -13.29 -16.38
N THR A 206 3.38 -11.98 -16.14
CA THR A 206 4.69 -11.31 -16.11
C THR A 206 5.07 -10.89 -14.69
N ILE A 207 6.33 -10.48 -14.50
CA ILE A 207 6.82 -9.85 -13.26
C ILE A 207 5.95 -8.63 -12.91
N ARG A 208 5.58 -7.82 -13.90
CA ARG A 208 4.68 -6.66 -13.72
C ARG A 208 3.36 -7.07 -13.10
N HIS A 209 2.70 -8.12 -13.64
CA HIS A 209 1.43 -8.62 -13.11
C HIS A 209 1.52 -9.08 -11.64
N LEU A 210 2.67 -9.60 -11.20
CA LEU A 210 2.87 -9.94 -9.78
C LEU A 210 2.97 -8.68 -8.91
N LEU A 211 3.74 -7.69 -9.35
CA LEU A 211 3.97 -6.43 -8.62
C LEU A 211 2.70 -5.60 -8.44
N ILE A 212 1.88 -5.49 -9.49
CA ILE A 212 0.65 -4.70 -9.43
C ILE A 212 -0.58 -5.51 -9.04
N HIS A 213 -0.38 -6.78 -8.63
CA HIS A 213 -1.44 -7.69 -8.20
C HIS A 213 -2.51 -7.99 -9.26
N GLU A 214 -2.11 -8.10 -10.52
CA GLU A 214 -2.98 -8.42 -11.66
C GLU A 214 -2.70 -9.79 -12.28
N SER A 215 -2.10 -10.68 -11.52
CA SER A 215 -1.63 -12.00 -12.01
C SER A 215 -2.73 -13.04 -12.26
N GLY A 216 -3.96 -12.78 -11.84
CA GLY A 216 -5.03 -13.79 -11.87
C GLY A 216 -4.97 -14.82 -10.75
N LEU A 217 -3.92 -14.82 -9.93
CA LEU A 217 -3.79 -15.72 -8.79
C LEU A 217 -4.74 -15.34 -7.66
N SER A 218 -5.20 -16.33 -6.89
CA SER A 218 -6.03 -16.09 -5.71
C SER A 218 -5.28 -15.26 -4.66
N ALA A 219 -6.03 -14.52 -3.82
CA ALA A 219 -5.46 -13.57 -2.86
C ALA A 219 -4.49 -14.24 -1.88
N TYR A 220 -4.88 -15.33 -1.24
CA TYR A 220 -4.06 -16.04 -0.26
C TYR A 220 -4.49 -17.50 -0.10
N HIS A 221 -3.65 -18.27 0.60
CA HIS A 221 -3.97 -19.60 1.10
C HIS A 221 -3.27 -19.82 2.44
N ARG A 222 -3.97 -20.39 3.42
CA ARG A 222 -3.44 -20.60 4.77
C ARG A 222 -2.61 -21.88 4.85
N TYR A 223 -1.49 -21.94 4.15
CA TYR A 223 -0.61 -23.12 4.10
C TYR A 223 -0.20 -23.65 5.47
N PHE A 224 -0.01 -22.76 6.45
CA PHE A 224 0.38 -23.09 7.81
C PHE A 224 -0.69 -23.86 8.61
N LEU A 225 -1.93 -23.89 8.15
CA LEU A 225 -3.01 -24.68 8.77
C LEU A 225 -3.10 -26.10 8.23
N GLU A 226 -2.37 -26.41 7.15
CA GLU A 226 -2.48 -27.70 6.48
C GLU A 226 -1.18 -28.49 6.60
N ASN A 227 -1.22 -29.61 7.34
CA ASN A 227 -0.04 -30.45 7.60
C ASN A 227 0.64 -31.07 6.35
N LYS A 228 -0.01 -31.00 5.19
CA LYS A 228 0.56 -31.52 3.94
C LYS A 228 1.66 -30.64 3.33
N TYR A 229 1.71 -29.35 3.68
CA TYR A 229 2.75 -28.45 3.19
C TYR A 229 3.90 -28.41 4.20
N LYS A 230 4.94 -29.19 3.95
CA LYS A 230 6.10 -29.36 4.86
C LYS A 230 7.30 -28.50 4.46
N SER A 231 7.31 -28.03 3.23
CA SER A 231 8.43 -27.29 2.65
C SER A 231 7.96 -26.12 1.79
N ARG A 232 8.87 -25.20 1.53
CA ARG A 232 8.67 -24.13 0.54
C ARG A 232 8.34 -24.72 -0.86
N GLY A 233 8.95 -25.85 -1.22
CA GLY A 233 8.68 -26.54 -2.48
C GLY A 233 7.23 -26.96 -2.62
N ASP A 234 6.63 -27.52 -1.56
CA ASP A 234 5.21 -27.94 -1.57
C ASP A 234 4.27 -26.74 -1.78
N VAL A 235 4.61 -25.60 -1.18
CA VAL A 235 3.84 -24.36 -1.36
C VAL A 235 3.94 -23.86 -2.79
N LEU A 236 5.14 -23.78 -3.35
CA LEU A 236 5.36 -23.34 -4.73
C LEU A 236 4.66 -24.25 -5.73
N GLU A 237 4.77 -25.57 -5.56
CA GLU A 237 4.09 -26.54 -6.42
C GLU A 237 2.57 -26.35 -6.37
N ASN A 238 2.01 -26.11 -5.20
CA ASN A 238 0.59 -25.84 -5.06
C ASN A 238 0.18 -24.54 -5.78
N ILE A 239 0.95 -23.45 -5.64
CA ILE A 239 0.67 -22.19 -6.34
C ILE A 239 0.69 -22.40 -7.86
N ILE A 240 1.69 -23.10 -8.37
CA ILE A 240 1.84 -23.41 -9.81
C ILE A 240 0.63 -24.20 -10.34
N LYS A 241 0.11 -25.15 -9.57
CA LYS A 241 -1.03 -25.99 -9.95
C LYS A 241 -2.40 -25.30 -9.84
N ARG A 242 -2.52 -24.18 -9.10
CA ARG A 242 -3.80 -23.48 -8.91
C ARG A 242 -4.33 -22.93 -10.22
N ARG A 243 -5.64 -22.95 -10.38
CA ARG A 243 -6.32 -22.23 -11.48
C ARG A 243 -6.31 -20.74 -11.22
N LEU A 244 -6.21 -19.95 -12.28
CA LEU A 244 -6.42 -18.51 -12.20
C LEU A 244 -7.89 -18.21 -11.91
N THR A 245 -8.15 -17.12 -11.20
CA THR A 245 -9.51 -16.66 -10.88
C THR A 245 -10.03 -15.67 -11.91
N TYR A 246 -9.13 -15.06 -12.70
CA TYR A 246 -9.41 -14.15 -13.81
C TYR A 246 -8.18 -14.13 -14.74
N GLN A 247 -8.32 -13.52 -15.91
CA GLN A 247 -7.23 -13.39 -16.88
C GLN A 247 -6.15 -12.42 -16.38
N PRO A 248 -4.86 -12.73 -16.51
CA PRO A 248 -3.80 -11.79 -16.16
C PRO A 248 -3.98 -10.44 -16.84
N GLY A 249 -3.82 -9.36 -16.07
CA GLY A 249 -3.99 -7.98 -16.54
C GLY A 249 -5.43 -7.49 -16.64
N SER A 250 -6.45 -8.33 -16.37
CA SER A 250 -7.85 -7.90 -16.51
C SER A 250 -8.49 -7.37 -15.23
N GLU A 251 -7.93 -7.72 -14.07
CA GLU A 251 -8.47 -7.33 -12.76
C GLU A 251 -7.34 -7.15 -11.74
N TYR A 252 -7.52 -6.16 -10.84
CA TYR A 252 -6.69 -6.04 -9.66
C TYR A 252 -7.19 -6.94 -8.53
N LYS A 253 -6.33 -7.79 -8.00
CA LYS A 253 -6.61 -8.59 -6.80
C LYS A 253 -5.35 -8.80 -5.99
N TYR A 254 -5.27 -8.12 -4.84
CA TYR A 254 -4.14 -8.29 -3.93
C TYR A 254 -3.85 -9.77 -3.68
N SER A 255 -2.63 -10.21 -4.00
CA SER A 255 -2.25 -11.62 -3.96
C SER A 255 -0.94 -11.84 -3.24
N ASP A 256 -1.00 -12.50 -2.07
CA ASP A 256 0.18 -13.01 -1.38
C ASP A 256 0.85 -14.14 -2.17
N LEU A 257 0.06 -14.94 -2.91
CA LEU A 257 0.60 -16.02 -3.74
C LEU A 257 1.49 -15.47 -4.85
N GLY A 258 1.07 -14.36 -5.48
CA GLY A 258 1.90 -13.66 -6.46
C GLY A 258 3.21 -13.17 -5.86
N MET A 259 3.17 -12.63 -4.65
CA MET A 259 4.37 -12.12 -3.98
C MET A 259 5.31 -13.24 -3.51
N ILE A 260 4.80 -14.42 -3.15
CA ILE A 260 5.62 -15.61 -2.86
C ILE A 260 6.40 -16.03 -4.12
N LEU A 261 5.74 -16.04 -5.29
CA LEU A 261 6.42 -16.32 -6.56
C LEU A 261 7.47 -15.26 -6.88
N LEU A 262 7.11 -13.99 -6.75
CA LEU A 262 8.04 -12.88 -6.98
C LEU A 262 9.27 -13.01 -6.09
N GLY A 263 9.09 -13.15 -4.77
CA GLY A 263 10.20 -13.33 -3.84
C GLY A 263 11.12 -14.50 -4.23
N THR A 264 10.54 -15.62 -4.68
CA THR A 264 11.33 -16.77 -5.16
C THR A 264 12.13 -16.45 -6.42
N ILE A 265 11.57 -15.67 -7.35
CA ILE A 265 12.28 -15.22 -8.55
C ILE A 265 13.45 -14.31 -8.15
N LEU A 266 13.22 -13.35 -7.27
CA LEU A 266 14.25 -12.41 -6.83
C LEU A 266 15.42 -13.13 -6.17
N GLU A 267 15.16 -14.12 -5.32
CA GLU A 267 16.19 -14.94 -4.70
C GLU A 267 16.99 -15.78 -5.70
N ARG A 268 16.34 -16.28 -6.75
CA ARG A 268 17.04 -17.03 -7.83
C ARG A 268 17.96 -16.14 -8.64
N ILE A 269 17.53 -14.93 -9.00
CA ILE A 269 18.33 -13.98 -9.78
C ILE A 269 19.45 -13.41 -8.91
N GLY A 270 19.12 -12.95 -7.68
CA GLY A 270 20.08 -12.36 -6.77
C GLY A 270 21.03 -13.36 -6.10
N GLY A 271 20.80 -14.67 -6.25
CA GLY A 271 21.68 -15.72 -5.74
C GLY A 271 21.68 -15.87 -4.22
N ASN A 272 20.76 -15.21 -3.51
CA ASN A 272 20.67 -15.27 -2.06
C ASN A 272 19.20 -15.15 -1.60
N ASN A 273 18.90 -15.35 -0.31
CA ASN A 273 17.55 -15.14 0.22
C ASN A 273 17.21 -13.65 0.31
N LEU A 274 15.90 -13.31 0.37
CA LEU A 274 15.42 -11.93 0.40
C LEU A 274 16.00 -11.09 1.54
N HIS A 275 16.20 -11.70 2.73
CA HIS A 275 16.80 -11.01 3.86
C HIS A 275 18.24 -10.59 3.54
N ALA A 276 19.06 -11.49 3.03
CA ALA A 276 20.45 -11.20 2.68
C ALA A 276 20.54 -10.15 1.57
N LEU A 277 19.73 -10.28 0.50
CA LEU A 277 19.66 -9.29 -0.58
C LEU A 277 19.23 -7.92 -0.06
N GLY A 278 18.18 -7.87 0.76
CA GLY A 278 17.71 -6.62 1.38
C GLY A 278 18.77 -5.97 2.26
N SER A 279 19.43 -6.79 3.09
CA SER A 279 20.49 -6.33 4.00
C SER A 279 21.70 -5.79 3.25
N GLU A 280 22.19 -6.52 2.27
CA GLU A 280 23.38 -6.15 1.50
C GLU A 280 23.13 -4.92 0.62
N TRP A 281 21.99 -4.89 -0.09
CA TRP A 281 21.78 -3.86 -1.11
C TRP A 281 21.14 -2.59 -0.59
N PHE A 282 20.42 -2.66 0.55
CA PHE A 282 19.64 -1.53 1.04
C PHE A 282 19.81 -1.26 2.52
N TYR A 283 19.59 -2.27 3.41
CA TYR A 283 19.51 -1.99 4.84
C TYR A 283 20.85 -1.56 5.43
N SER A 284 21.94 -2.26 5.09
CA SER A 284 23.27 -1.91 5.56
C SER A 284 23.78 -0.59 4.97
N PRO A 285 23.68 -0.33 3.63
CA PRO A 285 24.08 0.96 3.07
C PRO A 285 23.26 2.15 3.58
N LEU A 286 21.99 1.94 3.95
CA LEU A 286 21.11 2.96 4.52
C LEU A 286 21.14 3.02 6.04
N GLU A 287 22.05 2.27 6.68
CA GLU A 287 22.20 2.17 8.15
C GLU A 287 20.89 1.77 8.88
N MET A 288 20.04 0.98 8.25
CA MET A 288 18.80 0.47 8.83
C MET A 288 19.05 -0.71 9.75
N LYS A 289 19.73 -0.46 10.88
CA LYS A 289 20.27 -1.47 11.80
C LYS A 289 19.21 -2.37 12.45
N ASN A 290 17.96 -1.89 12.52
CA ASN A 290 16.83 -2.59 13.15
C ASN A 290 15.85 -3.18 12.11
N THR A 291 16.26 -3.31 10.84
CA THR A 291 15.48 -3.93 9.76
C THR A 291 16.17 -5.21 9.29
N PHE A 292 15.50 -6.37 9.36
CA PHE A 292 16.03 -7.68 9.02
C PHE A 292 14.94 -8.66 8.57
#